data_0f8b88431a91f845260d3af5e057aa6a
#
_entry.id   0f8b88431a91f845260d3af5e057aa6a
#
_cell.length_a   1.000
_cell.length_b   1.000
_cell.length_c   1.000
_cell.angle_alpha   90.00
_cell.angle_beta   90.00
_cell.angle_gamma   90.00
#
_symmetry.space_group_name_H-M   'P 1'
#
loop_
_entity.id
_entity.type
_entity.pdbx_description
1 polymer ?
#
loop_
_entity_poly.entity_id
_entity_poly.type
_entity_poly.pdbx_seq_one_letter_code
_entity_poly.pdbx_strand_id
1 'polypeptide(L)'
;MAESMQGLHRSHRCTEVSNKNIGESVTVMGWVQKRRNLGSLIFIDLRDRTGILQLVFDENDGEVFEKAKELRSEFVIAVEGKVRKRDGAVNEDLATGDIEVTVDTLRILSESETPPFPVEDDVNTREDLRLQYRYLDLRRPTLQKNLKLRSDVTTFIRKFMSEEGFVEIETPTLCKSTPEGARDYLVPSRVHPGEFYALPQSPQLFKQLLMCSGYDRYIQIARCYRDEDLRADRQPEFTQVDMELSFVDIDDVIDVNERLIQAMFKEILNVDIPLPMPRISWQEAMDRYGSDKPDTRFGMELVNVTDVVKDCGFGVFTGAIENGGTVRGINVKGQGAMPRKKIDKLVDSAKGNGAKGLAYLCINEDGTYKSSFAKFMTEEELDNLVKEMKGEPGDLLLFAADRNKIVWNVLGALRLELAETLELIDKNKWNFLWVVEFPQFEWSDEQERFIAMHHPFTMPMEEDLKYLDTDLGKVRAKAYDIVLNGTELGGGSVRIHQADIQEKMLEALGFTQEQAHEQFGFLLDAFKYGVPPHAGLAYGLDRMVMHMAGEDNIREVIAFPKVKDASCLMTSAPSPVDNKQLEELAIDIVKSETEEA
;
A
#
# COMPACT_ATOMS: atom_id res chain seq x y z
N MET A 1 27.90 -22.96 -27.44
CA MET A 1 26.77 -23.92 -27.24
C MET A 1 26.59 -24.17 -25.75
N ALA A 2 25.35 -24.19 -25.28
CA ALA A 2 25.06 -24.50 -23.87
C ALA A 2 25.55 -25.88 -23.48
N GLU A 3 26.16 -25.98 -22.31
CA GLU A 3 26.76 -27.23 -21.78
C GLU A 3 25.83 -27.84 -20.73
N SER A 4 25.99 -29.17 -20.54
CA SER A 4 25.13 -29.90 -19.63
C SER A 4 25.49 -29.65 -18.15
N MET A 5 24.47 -29.61 -17.30
CA MET A 5 24.60 -29.66 -15.84
C MET A 5 25.01 -31.06 -15.31
N GLN A 6 25.05 -32.09 -16.16
CA GLN A 6 25.28 -33.48 -15.72
C GLN A 6 26.57 -33.62 -14.90
N GLY A 7 26.45 -34.20 -13.72
CA GLY A 7 27.55 -34.39 -12.78
C GLY A 7 27.94 -33.19 -11.93
N LEU A 8 27.28 -32.02 -12.11
CA LEU A 8 27.50 -30.82 -11.29
C LEU A 8 26.40 -30.65 -10.25
N HIS A 9 26.82 -30.35 -9.03
CA HIS A 9 25.92 -29.96 -7.93
C HIS A 9 26.46 -28.67 -7.28
N ARG A 10 25.65 -27.63 -7.23
CA ARG A 10 26.03 -26.40 -6.55
C ARG A 10 26.25 -26.66 -5.06
N SER A 11 27.48 -26.45 -4.58
CA SER A 11 27.82 -26.62 -3.17
C SER A 11 27.43 -25.41 -2.32
N HIS A 12 27.62 -24.19 -2.86
CA HIS A 12 27.38 -22.92 -2.18
C HIS A 12 26.72 -21.91 -3.11
N ARG A 13 25.92 -21.01 -2.55
CA ARG A 13 25.57 -19.75 -3.20
C ARG A 13 26.70 -18.74 -3.06
N CYS A 14 26.65 -17.66 -3.82
CA CYS A 14 27.75 -16.68 -3.88
C CYS A 14 28.16 -16.17 -2.50
N THR A 15 27.24 -15.73 -1.66
CA THR A 15 27.55 -15.18 -0.33
C THR A 15 27.61 -16.22 0.79
N GLU A 16 27.32 -17.48 0.51
CA GLU A 16 27.58 -18.58 1.45
C GLU A 16 29.07 -18.96 1.49
N VAL A 17 29.83 -18.59 0.43
CA VAL A 17 31.28 -18.71 0.42
C VAL A 17 31.88 -17.58 1.29
N SER A 18 32.79 -17.96 2.18
CA SER A 18 33.37 -17.04 3.16
C SER A 18 34.83 -17.41 3.47
N ASN A 19 35.50 -16.64 4.31
CA ASN A 19 36.85 -16.90 4.80
C ASN A 19 37.01 -18.31 5.41
N LYS A 20 35.92 -18.92 5.88
CA LYS A 20 35.95 -20.29 6.45
C LYS A 20 36.22 -21.35 5.38
N ASN A 21 35.93 -21.03 4.12
CA ASN A 21 36.12 -21.96 3.00
C ASN A 21 37.47 -21.81 2.30
N ILE A 22 38.38 -20.94 2.78
CA ILE A 22 39.70 -20.75 2.17
C ILE A 22 40.45 -22.08 2.13
N GLY A 23 40.89 -22.45 0.91
CA GLY A 23 41.54 -23.72 0.63
C GLY A 23 40.62 -24.87 0.21
N GLU A 24 39.30 -24.68 0.38
CA GLU A 24 38.28 -25.65 -0.06
C GLU A 24 37.94 -25.48 -1.54
N SER A 25 37.53 -26.58 -2.18
CA SER A 25 36.96 -26.58 -3.52
C SER A 25 35.46 -26.35 -3.43
N VAL A 26 34.93 -25.41 -4.20
CA VAL A 26 33.48 -25.06 -4.24
C VAL A 26 32.96 -25.13 -5.66
N THR A 27 31.67 -25.50 -5.78
CA THR A 27 30.91 -25.38 -7.03
C THR A 27 29.90 -24.28 -6.87
N VAL A 28 30.05 -23.19 -7.63
CA VAL A 28 29.13 -22.03 -7.63
C VAL A 28 28.54 -21.83 -9.02
N MET A 29 27.32 -21.32 -9.06
CA MET A 29 26.55 -21.13 -10.29
C MET A 29 25.75 -19.84 -10.22
N GLY A 30 25.69 -19.10 -11.33
CA GLY A 30 24.97 -17.85 -11.38
C GLY A 30 25.10 -17.18 -12.75
N TRP A 31 24.80 -15.89 -12.74
CA TRP A 31 24.89 -15.01 -13.91
C TRP A 31 26.18 -14.20 -13.87
N VAL A 32 26.83 -14.05 -15.02
CA VAL A 32 27.95 -13.12 -15.20
C VAL A 32 27.42 -11.70 -15.14
N GLN A 33 27.70 -10.98 -14.07
CA GLN A 33 27.33 -9.56 -13.98
C GLN A 33 28.33 -8.68 -14.71
N LYS A 34 29.63 -8.90 -14.44
CA LYS A 34 30.69 -8.08 -15.02
C LYS A 34 31.91 -8.94 -15.33
N ARG A 35 32.56 -8.66 -16.46
CA ARG A 35 33.85 -9.23 -16.83
C ARG A 35 34.90 -8.13 -16.94
N ARG A 36 36.06 -8.35 -16.33
CA ARG A 36 37.26 -7.51 -16.44
C ARG A 36 38.41 -8.37 -16.96
N ASN A 37 38.96 -7.98 -18.10
CA ASN A 37 40.12 -8.64 -18.69
C ASN A 37 41.35 -7.74 -18.49
N LEU A 38 42.35 -8.22 -17.73
CA LEU A 38 43.59 -7.51 -17.43
C LEU A 38 44.83 -8.19 -18.11
N GLY A 39 44.61 -8.83 -19.22
CA GLY A 39 45.63 -9.53 -19.98
C GLY A 39 45.82 -10.97 -19.50
N SER A 40 46.69 -11.22 -18.54
CA SER A 40 46.94 -12.54 -17.97
C SER A 40 45.88 -13.04 -17.00
N LEU A 41 45.01 -12.18 -16.52
CA LEU A 41 43.94 -12.52 -15.60
C LEU A 41 42.58 -12.01 -16.12
N ILE A 42 41.57 -12.86 -15.99
CA ILE A 42 40.16 -12.46 -16.19
C ILE A 42 39.44 -12.56 -14.87
N PHE A 43 38.75 -11.50 -14.50
CA PHE A 43 37.88 -11.46 -13.33
C PHE A 43 36.42 -11.45 -13.77
N ILE A 44 35.63 -12.31 -13.14
CA ILE A 44 34.18 -12.39 -13.33
C ILE A 44 33.50 -12.11 -12.00
N ASP A 45 32.60 -11.15 -11.98
CA ASP A 45 31.66 -10.96 -10.89
C ASP A 45 30.46 -11.87 -11.16
N LEU A 46 30.41 -13.00 -10.48
CA LEU A 46 29.32 -13.97 -10.55
C LEU A 46 28.22 -13.54 -9.58
N ARG A 47 26.99 -13.38 -10.09
CA ARG A 47 25.83 -13.00 -9.31
C ARG A 47 24.85 -14.15 -9.17
N ASP A 48 24.35 -14.35 -7.97
CA ASP A 48 23.12 -15.11 -7.71
C ASP A 48 22.18 -14.30 -6.78
N ARG A 49 21.08 -14.90 -6.32
CA ARG A 49 20.10 -14.22 -5.46
C ARG A 49 20.64 -13.77 -4.09
N THR A 50 21.81 -14.23 -3.70
CA THR A 50 22.43 -13.89 -2.40
C THR A 50 23.42 -12.73 -2.52
N GLY A 51 23.96 -12.49 -3.71
CA GLY A 51 24.91 -11.43 -3.97
C GLY A 51 25.95 -11.82 -5.04
N ILE A 52 27.13 -11.23 -4.91
CA ILE A 52 28.21 -11.33 -5.89
C ILE A 52 29.40 -12.06 -5.28
N LEU A 53 30.07 -12.90 -6.08
CA LEU A 53 31.34 -13.56 -5.76
C LEU A 53 32.31 -13.37 -6.92
N GLN A 54 33.54 -12.93 -6.63
CA GLN A 54 34.57 -12.78 -7.65
C GLN A 54 35.18 -14.12 -8.01
N LEU A 55 35.25 -14.40 -9.32
CA LEU A 55 35.97 -15.53 -9.90
C LEU A 55 37.22 -15.02 -10.61
N VAL A 56 38.29 -15.80 -10.54
CA VAL A 56 39.58 -15.48 -11.18
C VAL A 56 39.99 -16.60 -12.11
N PHE A 57 40.33 -16.24 -13.33
CA PHE A 57 40.87 -17.14 -14.37
C PHE A 57 42.27 -16.66 -14.72
N ASP A 58 43.22 -17.57 -14.69
CA ASP A 58 44.62 -17.31 -15.00
C ASP A 58 44.97 -17.82 -16.42
N GLU A 59 45.84 -17.12 -17.16
CA GLU A 59 46.27 -17.51 -18.50
C GLU A 59 46.96 -18.89 -18.54
N ASN A 60 47.51 -19.30 -17.40
CA ASN A 60 48.13 -20.62 -17.25
C ASN A 60 47.12 -21.79 -17.24
N ASP A 61 45.80 -21.49 -17.04
CA ASP A 61 44.75 -22.51 -17.02
C ASP A 61 44.27 -22.90 -18.43
N GLY A 62 44.92 -22.41 -19.47
CA GLY A 62 44.78 -22.87 -20.86
C GLY A 62 43.34 -22.75 -21.39
N GLU A 63 42.67 -23.90 -21.61
CA GLU A 63 41.34 -23.95 -22.22
C GLU A 63 40.29 -23.22 -21.39
N VAL A 64 40.36 -23.24 -20.07
CA VAL A 64 39.42 -22.55 -19.16
C VAL A 64 39.53 -21.04 -19.30
N PHE A 65 40.77 -20.55 -19.41
CA PHE A 65 41.03 -19.11 -19.63
C PHE A 65 40.52 -18.64 -21.01
N GLU A 66 40.79 -19.41 -22.08
CA GLU A 66 40.28 -19.07 -23.43
C GLU A 66 38.77 -19.04 -23.45
N LYS A 67 38.10 -19.97 -22.81
CA LYS A 67 36.67 -20.02 -22.66
C LYS A 67 36.11 -18.82 -21.83
N ALA A 68 36.85 -18.39 -20.81
CA ALA A 68 36.47 -17.21 -20.03
C ALA A 68 36.48 -15.92 -20.84
N LYS A 69 37.26 -15.84 -21.94
CA LYS A 69 37.24 -14.70 -22.87
C LYS A 69 35.92 -14.56 -23.62
N GLU A 70 35.17 -15.62 -23.79
CA GLU A 70 33.88 -15.63 -24.50
C GLU A 70 32.72 -15.15 -23.62
N LEU A 71 32.89 -15.17 -22.29
CA LEU A 71 31.84 -14.78 -21.34
C LEU A 71 31.38 -13.33 -21.56
N ARG A 72 30.06 -13.13 -21.54
CA ARG A 72 29.42 -11.83 -21.61
C ARG A 72 28.45 -11.64 -20.43
N SER A 73 28.00 -10.42 -20.25
CA SER A 73 26.99 -10.10 -19.24
C SER A 73 25.76 -11.00 -19.39
N GLU A 74 25.24 -11.43 -18.25
CA GLU A 74 24.06 -12.30 -18.11
C GLU A 74 24.20 -13.73 -18.66
N PHE A 75 25.40 -14.15 -19.11
CA PHE A 75 25.62 -15.59 -19.34
C PHE A 75 25.42 -16.36 -18.03
N VAL A 76 24.81 -17.52 -18.11
CA VAL A 76 24.66 -18.43 -16.97
C VAL A 76 25.81 -19.41 -16.98
N ILE A 77 26.59 -19.45 -15.91
CA ILE A 77 27.77 -20.28 -15.80
C ILE A 77 27.76 -21.15 -14.52
N ALA A 78 28.43 -22.26 -14.60
CA ALA A 78 28.83 -23.08 -13.46
C ALA A 78 30.35 -23.19 -13.42
N VAL A 79 30.93 -23.00 -12.25
CA VAL A 79 32.37 -23.12 -12.02
C VAL A 79 32.66 -24.00 -10.83
N GLU A 80 33.72 -24.79 -10.95
CA GLU A 80 34.38 -25.44 -9.82
C GLU A 80 35.74 -24.79 -9.65
N GLY A 81 36.10 -24.49 -8.42
CA GLY A 81 37.35 -23.82 -8.16
C GLY A 81 37.65 -23.71 -6.67
N LYS A 82 38.83 -23.23 -6.36
CA LYS A 82 39.37 -23.14 -5.01
C LYS A 82 39.21 -21.75 -4.42
N VAL A 83 38.63 -21.68 -3.22
CA VAL A 83 38.50 -20.41 -2.49
C VAL A 83 39.88 -19.98 -1.98
N ARG A 84 40.21 -18.71 -2.23
CA ARG A 84 41.40 -18.08 -1.68
C ARG A 84 41.10 -16.69 -1.16
N LYS A 85 42.03 -16.14 -0.38
CA LYS A 85 42.03 -14.75 -0.02
C LYS A 85 42.24 -13.91 -1.28
N ARG A 86 41.56 -12.81 -1.42
CA ARG A 86 41.68 -11.92 -2.58
C ARG A 86 43.09 -11.36 -2.69
N ASP A 87 43.64 -11.41 -3.89
CA ASP A 87 44.91 -10.76 -4.23
C ASP A 87 44.63 -9.28 -4.50
N GLY A 88 44.95 -8.39 -3.55
CA GLY A 88 44.72 -6.94 -3.67
C GLY A 88 43.88 -6.37 -2.54
N ALA A 89 43.33 -5.18 -2.77
CA ALA A 89 42.50 -4.51 -1.78
C ALA A 89 41.16 -5.22 -1.57
N VAL A 90 40.71 -5.29 -0.32
CA VAL A 90 39.36 -5.76 0.02
C VAL A 90 38.34 -4.84 -0.64
N ASN A 91 37.31 -5.42 -1.24
CA ASN A 91 36.18 -4.64 -1.75
C ASN A 91 35.10 -4.56 -0.67
N GLU A 92 35.03 -3.45 0.03
CA GLU A 92 34.10 -3.24 1.15
C GLU A 92 32.63 -3.20 0.71
N ASP A 93 32.35 -2.97 -0.59
CA ASP A 93 31.00 -2.96 -1.15
C ASP A 93 30.40 -4.37 -1.34
N LEU A 94 31.21 -5.42 -1.22
CA LEU A 94 30.77 -6.81 -1.40
C LEU A 94 30.91 -7.59 -0.09
N ALA A 95 29.87 -8.35 0.24
CA ALA A 95 29.89 -9.26 1.39
C ALA A 95 31.01 -10.33 1.27
N THR A 96 31.47 -10.63 0.05
CA THR A 96 32.55 -11.58 -0.27
C THR A 96 33.82 -10.87 -0.72
N GLY A 97 33.96 -9.57 -0.42
CA GLY A 97 35.01 -8.72 -1.00
C GLY A 97 36.43 -9.01 -0.54
N ASP A 98 36.61 -9.85 0.46
CA ASP A 98 37.88 -10.32 1.02
C ASP A 98 38.36 -11.67 0.45
N ILE A 99 37.50 -12.35 -0.31
CA ILE A 99 37.78 -13.67 -0.93
C ILE A 99 37.49 -13.65 -2.43
N GLU A 100 38.03 -14.65 -3.11
CA GLU A 100 37.78 -14.95 -4.52
C GLU A 100 37.91 -16.43 -4.78
N VAL A 101 37.39 -16.91 -5.91
CA VAL A 101 37.54 -18.30 -6.35
C VAL A 101 38.44 -18.39 -7.56
N THR A 102 39.58 -19.10 -7.46
CA THR A 102 40.37 -19.49 -8.61
C THR A 102 39.70 -20.66 -9.31
N VAL A 103 39.39 -20.50 -10.58
CA VAL A 103 38.52 -21.43 -11.32
C VAL A 103 39.34 -22.54 -11.95
N ASP A 104 39.01 -23.81 -11.62
CA ASP A 104 39.59 -25.01 -12.21
C ASP A 104 38.79 -25.49 -13.43
N THR A 105 37.45 -25.38 -13.37
CA THR A 105 36.54 -25.76 -14.46
C THR A 105 35.47 -24.74 -14.70
N LEU A 106 35.08 -24.53 -15.97
CA LEU A 106 34.04 -23.61 -16.39
C LEU A 106 33.09 -24.34 -17.36
N ARG A 107 31.76 -24.26 -17.06
CA ARG A 107 30.72 -24.61 -18.03
C ARG A 107 29.82 -23.40 -18.30
N ILE A 108 29.55 -23.15 -19.57
CA ILE A 108 28.55 -22.16 -20.01
C ILE A 108 27.22 -22.88 -20.13
N LEU A 109 26.34 -22.67 -19.17
CA LEU A 109 25.02 -23.33 -19.10
C LEU A 109 24.00 -22.68 -20.04
N SER A 110 24.11 -21.35 -20.24
CA SER A 110 23.28 -20.61 -21.17
C SER A 110 24.00 -19.32 -21.60
N GLU A 111 23.99 -19.06 -22.89
CA GLU A 111 24.42 -17.77 -23.43
C GLU A 111 23.29 -16.74 -23.28
N SER A 112 23.61 -15.46 -23.34
CA SER A 112 22.66 -14.34 -23.30
C SER A 112 22.93 -13.39 -24.45
N GLU A 113 21.87 -12.86 -25.04
CA GLU A 113 21.95 -11.63 -25.83
C GLU A 113 22.24 -10.44 -24.92
N THR A 114 22.61 -9.30 -25.49
CA THR A 114 22.78 -8.07 -24.71
C THR A 114 21.44 -7.65 -24.13
N PRO A 115 21.31 -7.55 -22.78
CA PRO A 115 20.06 -7.14 -22.15
C PRO A 115 19.64 -5.74 -22.61
N PRO A 116 18.32 -5.43 -22.67
CA PRO A 116 17.80 -4.11 -23.06
C PRO A 116 18.17 -3.00 -22.06
N PHE A 117 18.58 -3.36 -20.86
CA PHE A 117 19.11 -2.47 -19.82
C PHE A 117 20.08 -3.24 -18.89
N PRO A 118 21.01 -2.55 -18.21
CA PRO A 118 21.87 -3.17 -17.21
C PRO A 118 21.05 -3.69 -16.01
N VAL A 119 21.44 -4.86 -15.50
CA VAL A 119 20.82 -5.45 -14.29
C VAL A 119 21.53 -4.90 -13.04
N GLU A 120 21.28 -3.62 -12.78
CA GLU A 120 21.87 -2.84 -11.68
C GLU A 120 20.78 -1.92 -11.08
N ASP A 121 20.94 -1.48 -9.83
CA ASP A 121 19.92 -0.64 -9.18
C ASP A 121 19.95 0.82 -9.67
N ASP A 122 21.14 1.38 -9.89
CA ASP A 122 21.32 2.77 -10.27
C ASP A 122 21.24 2.99 -11.80
N VAL A 123 20.15 2.54 -12.42
CA VAL A 123 19.93 2.73 -13.86
C VAL A 123 18.77 3.66 -14.14
N ASN A 124 18.99 4.62 -15.05
CA ASN A 124 17.93 5.51 -15.54
C ASN A 124 17.11 4.85 -16.66
N THR A 125 16.57 3.66 -16.37
CA THR A 125 15.72 2.91 -17.30
C THR A 125 14.26 3.20 -17.02
N ARG A 126 13.49 3.53 -18.06
CA ARG A 126 12.05 3.81 -17.96
C ARG A 126 11.31 2.58 -17.38
N GLU A 127 10.32 2.86 -16.55
CA GLU A 127 9.54 1.82 -15.86
C GLU A 127 8.87 0.85 -16.84
N ASP A 128 8.29 1.35 -17.93
CA ASP A 128 7.63 0.54 -18.95
C ASP A 128 8.57 -0.51 -19.57
N LEU A 129 9.83 -0.13 -19.88
CA LEU A 129 10.82 -1.09 -20.37
C LEU A 129 11.20 -2.14 -19.31
N ARG A 130 11.36 -1.71 -18.04
CA ARG A 130 11.61 -2.63 -16.93
C ARG A 130 10.45 -3.63 -16.74
N LEU A 131 9.21 -3.17 -16.86
CA LEU A 131 8.02 -4.01 -16.72
C LEU A 131 7.81 -4.94 -17.93
N GLN A 132 8.20 -4.51 -19.14
CA GLN A 132 8.20 -5.36 -20.33
C GLN A 132 9.18 -6.54 -20.20
N TYR A 133 10.36 -6.29 -19.62
CA TYR A 133 11.38 -7.30 -19.36
C TYR A 133 11.48 -7.60 -17.86
N ARG A 134 10.34 -7.72 -17.18
CA ARG A 134 10.28 -7.84 -15.71
C ARG A 134 11.13 -8.97 -15.16
N TYR A 135 11.29 -10.09 -15.87
CA TYR A 135 12.16 -11.19 -15.48
C TYR A 135 13.65 -10.81 -15.43
N LEU A 136 14.10 -9.79 -16.16
CA LEU A 136 15.45 -9.21 -16.03
C LEU A 136 15.50 -8.21 -14.87
N ASP A 137 14.49 -7.35 -14.76
CA ASP A 137 14.37 -6.37 -13.69
C ASP A 137 14.37 -7.04 -12.31
N LEU A 138 13.71 -8.19 -12.19
CA LEU A 138 13.67 -9.02 -10.97
C LEU A 138 15.04 -9.61 -10.56
N ARG A 139 16.07 -9.52 -11.40
CA ARG A 139 17.44 -9.87 -11.04
C ARG A 139 18.15 -8.77 -10.27
N ARG A 140 17.61 -7.55 -10.25
CA ARG A 140 18.21 -6.42 -9.53
C ARG A 140 18.20 -6.68 -8.03
N PRO A 141 19.30 -6.30 -7.30
CA PRO A 141 19.41 -6.53 -5.86
C PRO A 141 18.24 -5.96 -5.06
N THR A 142 17.80 -4.73 -5.34
CA THR A 142 16.68 -4.09 -4.65
C THR A 142 15.40 -4.91 -4.77
N LEU A 143 15.02 -5.33 -5.99
CA LEU A 143 13.80 -6.12 -6.17
C LEU A 143 13.88 -7.51 -5.54
N GLN A 144 15.05 -8.15 -5.57
CA GLN A 144 15.27 -9.41 -4.87
C GLN A 144 15.15 -9.26 -3.36
N LYS A 145 15.70 -8.17 -2.79
CA LYS A 145 15.55 -7.82 -1.39
C LYS A 145 14.08 -7.58 -1.02
N ASN A 146 13.34 -6.84 -1.84
CA ASN A 146 11.93 -6.51 -1.60
C ASN A 146 11.05 -7.78 -1.62
N LEU A 147 11.23 -8.67 -2.59
CA LEU A 147 10.48 -9.92 -2.64
C LEU A 147 10.89 -10.90 -1.54
N LYS A 148 12.15 -10.90 -1.12
CA LYS A 148 12.61 -11.65 0.05
C LYS A 148 11.94 -11.14 1.31
N LEU A 149 11.92 -9.80 1.51
CA LEU A 149 11.22 -9.15 2.62
C LEU A 149 9.73 -9.55 2.64
N ARG A 150 9.06 -9.50 1.48
CA ARG A 150 7.66 -9.97 1.36
C ARG A 150 7.48 -11.42 1.83
N SER A 151 8.39 -12.29 1.43
CA SER A 151 8.37 -13.70 1.85
C SER A 151 8.58 -13.85 3.37
N ASP A 152 9.49 -13.07 3.94
CA ASP A 152 9.78 -13.10 5.38
C ASP A 152 8.59 -12.59 6.19
N VAL A 153 7.98 -11.48 5.76
CA VAL A 153 6.76 -10.93 6.37
C VAL A 153 5.63 -11.94 6.38
N THR A 154 5.34 -12.58 5.25
CA THR A 154 4.28 -13.60 5.17
C THR A 154 4.56 -14.83 6.03
N THR A 155 5.79 -15.27 6.07
CA THR A 155 6.22 -16.41 6.91
C THR A 155 6.09 -16.08 8.39
N PHE A 156 6.51 -14.88 8.78
CA PHE A 156 6.39 -14.39 10.15
C PHE A 156 4.92 -14.33 10.59
N ILE A 157 4.07 -13.70 9.77
CA ILE A 157 2.63 -13.56 10.07
C ILE A 157 1.99 -14.93 10.28
N ARG A 158 2.23 -15.90 9.39
CA ARG A 158 1.71 -17.26 9.52
C ARG A 158 2.13 -17.92 10.84
N LYS A 159 3.41 -17.81 11.18
CA LYS A 159 3.94 -18.36 12.43
C LYS A 159 3.28 -17.72 13.64
N PHE A 160 3.31 -16.39 13.73
CA PHE A 160 2.73 -15.64 14.83
C PHE A 160 1.24 -15.95 15.02
N MET A 161 0.47 -15.89 13.95
CA MET A 161 -0.98 -16.11 14.02
C MET A 161 -1.32 -17.57 14.38
N SER A 162 -0.53 -18.54 13.90
CA SER A 162 -0.68 -19.93 14.35
C SER A 162 -0.42 -20.11 15.84
N GLU A 163 0.58 -19.43 16.40
CA GLU A 163 0.88 -19.42 17.83
C GLU A 163 -0.23 -18.75 18.65
N GLU A 164 -0.93 -17.76 18.07
CA GLU A 164 -2.14 -17.12 18.62
C GLU A 164 -3.42 -17.96 18.45
N GLY A 165 -3.33 -19.17 17.89
CA GLY A 165 -4.44 -20.11 17.73
C GLY A 165 -5.32 -19.88 16.50
N PHE A 166 -4.85 -19.11 15.52
CA PHE A 166 -5.54 -18.96 14.25
C PHE A 166 -5.34 -20.16 13.34
N VAL A 167 -6.38 -20.50 12.59
CA VAL A 167 -6.38 -21.54 11.56
C VAL A 167 -6.35 -20.87 10.19
N GLU A 168 -5.34 -21.15 9.37
CA GLU A 168 -5.30 -20.68 7.97
C GLU A 168 -6.25 -21.52 7.13
N ILE A 169 -7.27 -20.88 6.55
CA ILE A 169 -8.31 -21.56 5.74
C ILE A 169 -8.47 -20.80 4.42
N GLU A 170 -8.34 -21.53 3.31
CA GLU A 170 -8.59 -21.00 1.98
C GLU A 170 -10.09 -20.88 1.69
N THR A 171 -10.48 -19.79 1.05
CA THR A 171 -11.85 -19.53 0.60
C THR A 171 -11.93 -19.58 -0.92
N PRO A 172 -13.11 -19.79 -1.52
CA PRO A 172 -13.26 -19.85 -2.97
C PRO A 172 -12.79 -18.57 -3.68
N THR A 173 -12.16 -18.74 -4.84
CA THR A 173 -11.85 -17.63 -5.78
C THR A 173 -12.97 -17.47 -6.83
N LEU A 174 -13.70 -18.54 -7.16
CA LEU A 174 -14.89 -18.48 -8.01
C LEU A 174 -16.12 -18.31 -7.13
N CYS A 175 -16.57 -17.07 -6.97
CA CYS A 175 -17.64 -16.69 -6.06
C CYS A 175 -18.90 -16.26 -6.81
N LYS A 176 -19.99 -16.06 -6.08
CA LYS A 176 -21.16 -15.31 -6.55
C LYS A 176 -20.81 -13.82 -6.58
N SER A 177 -21.30 -13.09 -7.58
CA SER A 177 -21.16 -11.63 -7.63
C SER A 177 -21.93 -10.99 -6.46
N THR A 178 -21.20 -10.30 -5.61
CA THR A 178 -21.70 -9.57 -4.44
C THR A 178 -20.92 -8.26 -4.30
N PRO A 179 -21.16 -7.27 -5.18
CA PRO A 179 -20.34 -6.05 -5.20
C PRO A 179 -20.44 -5.29 -3.87
N GLU A 180 -19.26 -5.04 -3.26
CA GLU A 180 -19.10 -4.39 -1.96
C GLU A 180 -18.41 -3.03 -2.09
N GLY A 181 -18.71 -2.26 -3.17
CA GLY A 181 -18.13 -0.94 -3.41
C GLY A 181 -17.35 -0.84 -4.72
N ALA A 182 -16.48 -1.79 -5.05
CA ALA A 182 -15.82 -1.89 -6.35
C ALA A 182 -16.64 -2.69 -7.36
N ARG A 183 -16.26 -2.66 -8.65
CA ARG A 183 -16.80 -3.59 -9.63
C ARG A 183 -16.09 -4.94 -9.54
N ASP A 184 -16.87 -6.01 -9.77
CA ASP A 184 -16.34 -7.36 -9.79
C ASP A 184 -15.73 -7.70 -11.16
N TYR A 185 -14.63 -8.47 -11.15
CA TYR A 185 -14.19 -9.20 -12.35
C TYR A 185 -15.06 -10.43 -12.53
N LEU A 186 -15.70 -10.56 -13.70
CA LEU A 186 -16.60 -11.66 -14.02
C LEU A 186 -15.89 -12.76 -14.80
N VAL A 187 -16.18 -14.01 -14.45
CA VAL A 187 -15.67 -15.20 -15.13
C VAL A 187 -16.87 -16.02 -15.65
N PRO A 188 -17.04 -16.15 -16.96
CA PRO A 188 -18.19 -16.89 -17.50
C PRO A 188 -18.12 -18.39 -17.22
N SER A 189 -19.28 -19.01 -16.97
CA SER A 189 -19.39 -20.44 -16.73
C SER A 189 -19.68 -21.21 -18.02
N ARG A 190 -18.79 -22.12 -18.41
CA ARG A 190 -19.07 -23.03 -19.54
C ARG A 190 -20.17 -24.06 -19.24
N VAL A 191 -20.31 -24.44 -17.97
CA VAL A 191 -21.27 -25.48 -17.55
C VAL A 191 -22.69 -24.91 -17.37
N HIS A 192 -22.79 -23.62 -17.05
CA HIS A 192 -24.02 -22.87 -16.89
C HIS A 192 -24.04 -21.69 -17.85
N PRO A 193 -24.44 -21.87 -19.12
CA PRO A 193 -24.44 -20.80 -20.13
C PRO A 193 -25.29 -19.60 -19.69
N GLY A 194 -24.73 -18.40 -19.81
CA GLY A 194 -25.35 -17.16 -19.37
C GLY A 194 -25.17 -16.83 -17.89
N GLU A 195 -24.52 -17.70 -17.11
CA GLU A 195 -24.17 -17.44 -15.71
C GLU A 195 -22.68 -17.17 -15.55
N PHE A 196 -22.32 -16.37 -14.52
CA PHE A 196 -20.95 -15.93 -14.26
C PHE A 196 -20.56 -16.18 -12.82
N TYR A 197 -19.33 -16.58 -12.62
CA TYR A 197 -18.65 -16.38 -11.34
C TYR A 197 -18.08 -14.97 -11.28
N ALA A 198 -17.85 -14.47 -10.06
CA ALA A 198 -17.07 -13.27 -9.80
C ALA A 198 -15.80 -13.62 -9.04
N LEU A 199 -14.71 -12.90 -9.33
CA LEU A 199 -13.50 -12.96 -8.51
C LEU A 199 -13.71 -12.15 -7.23
N PRO A 200 -13.29 -12.64 -6.04
CA PRO A 200 -13.63 -12.03 -4.76
C PRO A 200 -12.90 -10.70 -4.55
N GLN A 201 -13.62 -9.68 -4.13
CA GLN A 201 -13.04 -8.41 -3.68
C GLN A 201 -12.33 -8.54 -2.33
N SER A 202 -12.84 -9.44 -1.50
CA SER A 202 -12.28 -9.91 -0.23
C SER A 202 -12.97 -11.22 0.19
N PRO A 203 -12.43 -12.00 1.15
CA PRO A 203 -13.11 -13.18 1.67
C PRO A 203 -14.18 -12.86 2.73
N GLN A 204 -14.73 -11.64 2.77
CA GLN A 204 -15.59 -11.12 3.83
C GLN A 204 -16.78 -12.05 4.20
N LEU A 205 -17.52 -12.52 3.20
CA LEU A 205 -18.71 -13.35 3.46
C LEU A 205 -18.31 -14.75 3.96
N PHE A 206 -17.25 -15.31 3.41
CA PHE A 206 -16.79 -16.66 3.79
C PHE A 206 -16.16 -16.68 5.18
N LYS A 207 -15.40 -15.65 5.57
CA LYS A 207 -14.83 -15.61 6.92
C LYS A 207 -15.89 -15.48 8.00
N GLN A 208 -16.99 -14.76 7.74
CA GLN A 208 -18.14 -14.71 8.64
C GLN A 208 -18.83 -16.09 8.74
N LEU A 209 -18.99 -16.81 7.61
CA LEU A 209 -19.51 -18.19 7.62
C LEU A 209 -18.59 -19.15 8.39
N LEU A 210 -17.26 -18.94 8.37
CA LEU A 210 -16.33 -19.72 9.18
C LEU A 210 -16.54 -19.48 10.68
N MET A 211 -16.87 -18.24 11.09
CA MET A 211 -17.25 -17.97 12.48
C MET A 211 -18.55 -18.69 12.84
N CYS A 212 -19.57 -18.66 11.97
CA CYS A 212 -20.79 -19.47 12.13
C CYS A 212 -20.51 -20.98 12.20
N SER A 213 -19.41 -21.42 11.59
CA SER A 213 -18.98 -22.83 11.57
C SER A 213 -18.14 -23.24 12.78
N GLY A 214 -17.86 -22.31 13.71
CA GLY A 214 -17.13 -22.57 14.96
C GLY A 214 -15.61 -22.58 14.84
N TYR A 215 -15.05 -21.93 13.83
CA TYR A 215 -13.59 -21.73 13.68
C TYR A 215 -13.13 -20.48 14.41
N ASP A 216 -13.21 -20.37 15.65
CA ASP A 216 -12.99 -19.19 16.51
C ASP A 216 -11.99 -18.14 16.02
N ARG A 217 -10.92 -18.54 15.34
CA ARG A 217 -9.87 -17.65 14.81
C ARG A 217 -9.44 -18.11 13.42
N TYR A 218 -9.74 -17.31 12.42
CA TYR A 218 -9.42 -17.55 11.02
C TYR A 218 -8.37 -16.55 10.52
N ILE A 219 -7.46 -17.03 9.67
CA ILE A 219 -6.55 -16.20 8.89
C ILE A 219 -6.44 -16.75 7.46
N GLN A 220 -6.18 -15.86 6.50
CA GLN A 220 -5.80 -16.20 5.13
C GLN A 220 -4.90 -15.14 4.53
N ILE A 221 -3.85 -15.57 3.83
CA ILE A 221 -3.12 -14.70 2.90
C ILE A 221 -3.88 -14.74 1.58
N ALA A 222 -4.88 -13.85 1.46
CA ALA A 222 -5.91 -13.91 0.42
C ALA A 222 -5.53 -13.11 -0.83
N ARG A 223 -5.77 -13.68 -2.01
CA ARG A 223 -5.74 -12.92 -3.26
C ARG A 223 -7.09 -12.27 -3.49
N CYS A 224 -7.09 -10.94 -3.69
CA CYS A 224 -8.27 -10.11 -3.87
C CYS A 224 -8.22 -9.39 -5.22
N TYR A 225 -9.40 -9.07 -5.77
CA TYR A 225 -9.57 -8.52 -7.12
C TYR A 225 -10.57 -7.37 -7.07
N ARG A 226 -10.22 -6.21 -7.64
CA ARG A 226 -11.11 -5.05 -7.74
C ARG A 226 -10.90 -4.34 -9.07
N ASP A 227 -11.98 -4.17 -9.82
CA ASP A 227 -11.96 -3.39 -11.07
C ASP A 227 -12.22 -1.91 -10.74
N GLU A 228 -11.13 -1.23 -10.41
CA GLU A 228 -11.09 0.18 -10.02
C GLU A 228 -9.99 0.93 -10.77
N ASP A 229 -10.06 2.26 -10.76
CA ASP A 229 -8.99 3.11 -11.28
C ASP A 229 -7.69 2.92 -10.49
N LEU A 230 -6.60 2.65 -11.20
CA LEU A 230 -5.32 2.35 -10.58
C LEU A 230 -4.55 3.61 -10.20
N ARG A 231 -3.88 3.53 -9.03
CA ARG A 231 -2.98 4.55 -8.48
C ARG A 231 -1.63 3.90 -8.13
N ALA A 232 -0.69 4.68 -7.62
CA ALA A 232 0.63 4.17 -7.22
C ALA A 232 0.55 3.07 -6.14
N ASP A 233 -0.48 3.09 -5.31
CA ASP A 233 -0.73 2.18 -4.19
C ASP A 233 -1.93 1.22 -4.44
N ARG A 234 -2.39 1.08 -5.70
CA ARG A 234 -3.51 0.20 -6.09
C ARG A 234 -3.17 -0.67 -7.29
N GLN A 235 -3.61 -1.92 -7.21
CA GLN A 235 -3.53 -2.91 -8.28
C GLN A 235 -4.90 -3.58 -8.45
N PRO A 236 -5.27 -4.05 -9.67
CA PRO A 236 -6.54 -4.72 -9.90
C PRO A 236 -6.61 -6.09 -9.21
N GLU A 237 -5.46 -6.65 -8.90
CA GLU A 237 -5.26 -7.85 -8.10
C GLU A 237 -4.19 -7.58 -7.05
N PHE A 238 -4.48 -7.85 -5.79
CA PHE A 238 -3.61 -7.56 -4.66
C PHE A 238 -3.75 -8.64 -3.58
N THR A 239 -2.91 -8.57 -2.56
CA THR A 239 -2.92 -9.56 -1.48
C THR A 239 -3.30 -8.92 -0.16
N GLN A 240 -4.22 -9.55 0.57
CA GLN A 240 -4.57 -9.20 1.94
C GLN A 240 -4.07 -10.25 2.92
N VAL A 241 -3.68 -9.79 4.12
CA VAL A 241 -3.68 -10.62 5.32
C VAL A 241 -5.04 -10.43 5.95
N ASP A 242 -5.93 -11.38 5.77
CA ASP A 242 -7.31 -11.32 6.22
C ASP A 242 -7.54 -12.20 7.44
N MET A 243 -8.25 -11.68 8.44
CA MET A 243 -8.51 -12.38 9.70
C MET A 243 -9.91 -12.11 10.23
N GLU A 244 -10.42 -13.09 11.00
CA GLU A 244 -11.69 -12.98 11.72
C GLU A 244 -11.62 -13.76 13.03
N LEU A 245 -12.23 -13.22 14.09
CA LEU A 245 -12.22 -13.78 15.44
C LEU A 245 -13.65 -13.81 15.99
N SER A 246 -14.02 -14.88 16.70
CA SER A 246 -15.29 -15.03 17.40
C SER A 246 -15.17 -14.64 18.87
N PHE A 247 -16.29 -14.22 19.48
CA PHE A 247 -16.41 -13.86 20.90
C PHE A 247 -15.48 -12.71 21.33
N VAL A 248 -15.35 -11.70 20.47
CA VAL A 248 -14.45 -10.54 20.65
C VAL A 248 -15.17 -9.23 20.37
N ASP A 249 -14.60 -8.14 20.88
CA ASP A 249 -14.94 -6.76 20.57
C ASP A 249 -13.70 -6.02 20.02
N ILE A 250 -13.80 -4.72 19.80
CA ILE A 250 -12.76 -3.85 19.19
C ILE A 250 -11.40 -4.04 19.87
N ASP A 251 -11.36 -4.01 21.21
CA ASP A 251 -10.11 -4.05 21.97
C ASP A 251 -9.35 -5.37 21.82
N ASP A 252 -10.05 -6.48 21.69
CA ASP A 252 -9.45 -7.80 21.48
C ASP A 252 -8.75 -7.90 20.12
N VAL A 253 -9.38 -7.33 19.07
CA VAL A 253 -8.78 -7.30 17.72
C VAL A 253 -7.59 -6.37 17.69
N ILE A 254 -7.70 -5.19 18.31
CA ILE A 254 -6.59 -4.22 18.38
C ILE A 254 -5.40 -4.84 19.12
N ASP A 255 -5.59 -5.49 20.28
CA ASP A 255 -4.51 -6.09 21.07
C ASP A 255 -3.70 -7.11 20.26
N VAL A 256 -4.36 -8.06 19.60
CA VAL A 256 -3.64 -9.09 18.84
C VAL A 256 -2.87 -8.47 17.66
N ASN A 257 -3.40 -7.43 17.03
CA ASN A 257 -2.77 -6.76 15.91
C ASN A 257 -1.61 -5.85 16.35
N GLU A 258 -1.71 -5.17 17.48
CA GLU A 258 -0.61 -4.40 18.07
C GLU A 258 0.58 -5.31 18.37
N ARG A 259 0.34 -6.48 18.99
CA ARG A 259 1.39 -7.47 19.27
C ARG A 259 1.99 -8.05 18.00
N LEU A 260 1.18 -8.32 16.98
CA LEU A 260 1.67 -8.77 15.66
C LEU A 260 2.63 -7.73 15.03
N ILE A 261 2.21 -6.48 14.95
CA ILE A 261 3.01 -5.40 14.34
C ILE A 261 4.30 -5.18 15.13
N GLN A 262 4.23 -5.10 16.46
CA GLN A 262 5.41 -4.92 17.31
C GLN A 262 6.43 -6.03 17.10
N ALA A 263 5.98 -7.29 17.17
CA ALA A 263 6.86 -8.46 17.04
C ALA A 263 7.45 -8.55 15.62
N MET A 264 6.65 -8.30 14.58
CA MET A 264 7.09 -8.34 13.19
C MET A 264 8.13 -7.26 12.87
N PHE A 265 7.89 -6.01 13.29
CA PHE A 265 8.85 -4.91 13.06
C PHE A 265 10.14 -5.14 13.84
N LYS A 266 10.04 -5.69 15.05
CA LYS A 266 11.23 -6.04 15.83
C LYS A 266 12.06 -7.13 15.18
N GLU A 267 11.45 -8.23 14.74
CA GLU A 267 12.18 -9.37 14.16
C GLU A 267 12.75 -9.07 12.78
N ILE A 268 11.97 -8.41 11.93
CA ILE A 268 12.34 -8.22 10.51
C ILE A 268 13.20 -6.97 10.30
N LEU A 269 12.85 -5.85 10.93
CA LEU A 269 13.51 -4.55 10.71
C LEU A 269 14.38 -4.13 11.88
N ASN A 270 14.35 -4.85 13.01
CA ASN A 270 14.96 -4.45 14.28
C ASN A 270 14.48 -3.06 14.78
N VAL A 271 13.21 -2.75 14.56
CA VAL A 271 12.54 -1.52 14.98
C VAL A 271 11.62 -1.82 16.15
N ASP A 272 11.71 -1.03 17.21
CA ASP A 272 10.83 -1.14 18.37
C ASP A 272 9.60 -0.23 18.17
N ILE A 273 8.41 -0.82 18.11
CA ILE A 273 7.14 -0.11 18.05
C ILE A 273 6.56 -0.01 19.45
N PRO A 274 6.33 1.20 19.99
CA PRO A 274 5.75 1.37 21.33
C PRO A 274 4.28 0.93 21.36
N LEU A 275 3.88 0.31 22.47
CA LEU A 275 2.49 -0.07 22.75
C LEU A 275 2.03 0.58 24.06
N PRO A 276 0.71 0.87 24.22
CA PRO A 276 -0.31 0.77 23.19
C PRO A 276 -0.14 1.84 22.11
N MET A 277 -0.60 1.57 20.89
CA MET A 277 -0.62 2.57 19.81
C MET A 277 -1.67 3.65 20.13
N PRO A 278 -1.43 4.93 19.75
CA PRO A 278 -2.42 5.98 19.90
C PRO A 278 -3.73 5.62 19.20
N ARG A 279 -4.87 6.00 19.82
CA ARG A 279 -6.21 5.88 19.22
C ARG A 279 -6.85 7.25 19.16
N ILE A 280 -7.42 7.58 18.02
CA ILE A 280 -8.21 8.80 17.80
C ILE A 280 -9.52 8.44 17.11
N SER A 281 -10.59 9.19 17.38
CA SER A 281 -11.83 9.01 16.64
C SER A 281 -11.68 9.53 15.21
N TRP A 282 -12.51 9.02 14.29
CA TRP A 282 -12.57 9.54 12.93
C TRP A 282 -12.83 11.05 12.91
N GLN A 283 -13.73 11.53 13.76
CA GLN A 283 -14.02 12.96 13.86
C GLN A 283 -12.78 13.76 14.29
N GLU A 284 -12.03 13.28 15.28
CA GLU A 284 -10.78 13.91 15.70
C GLU A 284 -9.71 13.89 14.59
N ALA A 285 -9.58 12.78 13.87
CA ALA A 285 -8.66 12.67 12.74
C ALA A 285 -8.99 13.71 11.65
N MET A 286 -10.25 13.82 11.28
CA MET A 286 -10.71 14.80 10.30
C MET A 286 -10.52 16.23 10.80
N ASP A 287 -10.86 16.52 12.06
CA ASP A 287 -10.77 17.86 12.62
C ASP A 287 -9.34 18.37 12.78
N ARG A 288 -8.39 17.49 13.12
CA ARG A 288 -6.99 17.86 13.36
C ARG A 288 -6.11 17.72 12.11
N TYR A 289 -6.42 16.78 11.22
CA TYR A 289 -5.52 16.48 10.11
C TYR A 289 -6.19 16.58 8.73
N GLY A 290 -7.50 16.69 8.66
CA GLY A 290 -8.25 16.70 7.40
C GLY A 290 -8.20 15.37 6.65
N SER A 291 -7.95 14.27 7.35
CA SER A 291 -7.82 12.93 6.78
C SER A 291 -8.11 11.86 7.83
N ASP A 292 -8.76 10.78 7.42
CA ASP A 292 -8.97 9.56 8.20
C ASP A 292 -7.71 8.66 8.32
N LYS A 293 -6.65 9.01 7.61
CA LYS A 293 -5.33 8.37 7.65
C LYS A 293 -4.22 9.42 7.83
N PRO A 294 -4.15 10.04 9.01
CA PRO A 294 -3.24 11.16 9.23
C PRO A 294 -1.77 10.73 9.28
N ASP A 295 -0.90 11.53 8.66
CA ASP A 295 0.54 11.45 8.92
C ASP A 295 0.87 12.32 10.15
N THR A 296 1.27 11.67 11.23
CA THR A 296 1.56 12.32 12.52
C THR A 296 3.07 12.53 12.75
N ARG A 297 3.92 12.32 11.72
CA ARG A 297 5.37 12.53 11.83
C ARG A 297 5.79 13.99 11.94
N PHE A 298 4.88 14.89 11.61
CA PHE A 298 5.07 16.34 11.70
C PHE A 298 3.80 17.01 12.25
N GLY A 299 3.94 18.25 12.72
CA GLY A 299 2.82 19.06 13.24
C GLY A 299 1.89 19.60 12.15
N MET A 300 1.59 20.91 12.20
CA MET A 300 0.73 21.63 11.25
C MET A 300 -0.72 21.10 11.28
N GLU A 301 -1.26 20.90 12.49
CA GLU A 301 -2.64 20.48 12.67
C GLU A 301 -3.61 21.60 12.20
N LEU A 302 -4.80 21.21 11.77
CA LEU A 302 -5.87 22.12 11.44
C LEU A 302 -6.41 22.75 12.73
N VAL A 303 -6.61 24.07 12.71
CA VAL A 303 -7.21 24.82 13.80
C VAL A 303 -8.56 25.34 13.37
N ASN A 304 -9.61 25.05 14.14
CA ASN A 304 -10.94 25.58 13.89
C ASN A 304 -11.05 27.02 14.45
N VAL A 305 -11.21 27.98 13.56
CA VAL A 305 -11.31 29.39 13.88
C VAL A 305 -12.72 29.97 13.63
N THR A 306 -13.72 29.12 13.39
CA THR A 306 -15.09 29.50 13.04
C THR A 306 -15.67 30.53 14.03
N ASP A 307 -15.56 30.26 15.34
CA ASP A 307 -16.09 31.14 16.36
C ASP A 307 -15.33 32.47 16.48
N VAL A 308 -14.05 32.46 16.13
CA VAL A 308 -13.20 33.66 16.15
C VAL A 308 -13.54 34.63 15.03
N VAL A 309 -13.96 34.12 13.87
CA VAL A 309 -14.17 34.92 12.66
C VAL A 309 -15.64 35.08 12.27
N LYS A 310 -16.60 34.57 13.05
CA LYS A 310 -18.02 34.55 12.70
C LYS A 310 -18.64 35.92 12.50
N ASP A 311 -18.16 36.95 13.19
CA ASP A 311 -18.67 38.31 13.16
C ASP A 311 -17.74 39.27 12.39
N CYS A 312 -16.69 38.78 11.73
CA CYS A 312 -15.73 39.59 11.00
C CYS A 312 -16.31 40.18 9.70
N GLY A 313 -15.70 41.24 9.17
CA GLY A 313 -16.14 41.89 7.92
C GLY A 313 -15.75 41.13 6.64
N PHE A 314 -15.07 39.96 6.70
CA PHE A 314 -14.68 39.23 5.52
C PHE A 314 -15.77 38.25 5.06
N GLY A 315 -16.59 38.67 4.07
CA GLY A 315 -17.76 37.94 3.59
C GLY A 315 -17.55 36.53 3.11
N VAL A 316 -16.30 36.08 2.82
CA VAL A 316 -16.02 34.68 2.49
C VAL A 316 -16.14 33.81 3.74
N PHE A 317 -15.66 34.29 4.89
CA PHE A 317 -15.74 33.56 6.15
C PHE A 317 -17.19 33.54 6.69
N THR A 318 -17.80 34.73 6.83
CA THR A 318 -19.15 34.81 7.34
C THR A 318 -20.16 34.10 6.45
N GLY A 319 -20.05 34.23 5.11
CA GLY A 319 -20.92 33.52 4.18
C GLY A 319 -20.75 31.99 4.20
N ALA A 320 -19.57 31.46 4.46
CA ALA A 320 -19.40 30.02 4.67
C ALA A 320 -20.09 29.54 5.95
N ILE A 321 -19.95 30.30 7.04
CA ILE A 321 -20.56 29.99 8.34
C ILE A 321 -22.11 30.10 8.27
N GLU A 322 -22.65 31.13 7.65
CA GLU A 322 -24.09 31.31 7.44
C GLU A 322 -24.72 30.15 6.66
N ASN A 323 -23.94 29.49 5.78
CA ASN A 323 -24.35 28.30 5.03
C ASN A 323 -24.04 26.99 5.76
N GLY A 324 -23.77 27.00 7.07
CA GLY A 324 -23.51 25.82 7.89
C GLY A 324 -22.13 25.21 7.70
N GLY A 325 -21.21 25.93 7.07
CA GLY A 325 -19.82 25.55 6.93
C GLY A 325 -18.94 25.98 8.10
N THR A 326 -17.63 25.73 7.98
CA THR A 326 -16.61 26.11 8.98
C THR A 326 -15.45 26.85 8.33
N VAL A 327 -14.71 27.56 9.17
CA VAL A 327 -13.44 28.18 8.82
C VAL A 327 -12.34 27.51 9.65
N ARG A 328 -11.40 26.91 8.96
CA ARG A 328 -10.22 26.30 9.60
C ARG A 328 -8.95 26.81 8.94
N GLY A 329 -7.85 26.73 9.67
CA GLY A 329 -6.54 27.13 9.15
C GLY A 329 -5.43 26.17 9.56
N ILE A 330 -4.31 26.31 8.87
CA ILE A 330 -3.01 25.69 9.22
C ILE A 330 -1.96 26.78 9.40
N ASN A 331 -1.07 26.58 10.37
CA ASN A 331 0.07 27.47 10.62
C ASN A 331 1.34 26.84 10.02
N VAL A 332 1.90 27.49 9.01
CA VAL A 332 3.15 27.09 8.36
C VAL A 332 4.28 27.90 8.97
N LYS A 333 4.92 27.32 9.96
CA LYS A 333 5.98 27.95 10.75
C LYS A 333 7.16 28.43 9.89
N GLY A 334 7.61 29.68 10.14
CA GLY A 334 8.75 30.27 9.47
C GLY A 334 8.59 30.58 7.98
N GLN A 335 7.35 30.55 7.44
CA GLN A 335 7.08 30.77 6.01
C GLN A 335 6.40 32.11 5.70
N GLY A 336 6.41 33.08 6.63
CA GLY A 336 5.84 34.42 6.46
C GLY A 336 6.41 35.21 5.28
N ALA A 337 7.66 34.95 4.93
CA ALA A 337 8.35 35.54 3.78
C ALA A 337 8.13 34.76 2.46
N MET A 338 7.22 33.78 2.41
CA MET A 338 6.97 32.95 1.22
C MET A 338 6.66 33.83 0.00
N PRO A 339 7.35 33.63 -1.15
CA PRO A 339 7.11 34.41 -2.36
C PRO A 339 5.67 34.26 -2.87
N ARG A 340 5.08 35.34 -3.36
CA ARG A 340 3.71 35.38 -3.89
C ARG A 340 3.42 34.24 -4.87
N LYS A 341 4.34 33.97 -5.80
CA LYS A 341 4.20 32.88 -6.77
C LYS A 341 4.04 31.49 -6.15
N LYS A 342 4.67 31.24 -4.98
CA LYS A 342 4.50 29.99 -4.23
C LYS A 342 3.13 29.94 -3.55
N ILE A 343 2.68 31.06 -2.94
CA ILE A 343 1.34 31.18 -2.37
C ILE A 343 0.26 30.96 -3.44
N ASP A 344 0.43 31.55 -4.63
CA ASP A 344 -0.52 31.38 -5.75
C ASP A 344 -0.61 29.89 -6.18
N LYS A 345 0.48 29.13 -6.15
CA LYS A 345 0.45 27.67 -6.37
C LYS A 345 -0.36 26.93 -5.29
N LEU A 346 -0.22 27.32 -4.03
CA LEU A 346 -1.04 26.73 -2.95
C LEU A 346 -2.53 27.05 -3.13
N VAL A 347 -2.85 28.26 -3.63
CA VAL A 347 -4.24 28.62 -4.00
C VAL A 347 -4.76 27.74 -5.14
N ASP A 348 -3.93 27.47 -6.15
CA ASP A 348 -4.31 26.59 -7.26
C ASP A 348 -4.47 25.13 -6.79
N SER A 349 -3.59 24.65 -5.92
CA SER A 349 -3.71 23.35 -5.27
C SER A 349 -5.00 23.23 -4.45
N ALA A 350 -5.32 24.26 -3.65
CA ALA A 350 -6.56 24.32 -2.89
C ALA A 350 -7.81 24.22 -3.79
N LYS A 351 -7.79 24.93 -4.94
CA LYS A 351 -8.88 24.86 -5.94
C LYS A 351 -8.98 23.48 -6.57
N GLY A 352 -7.83 22.84 -6.88
CA GLY A 352 -7.80 21.46 -7.38
C GLY A 352 -8.39 20.45 -6.39
N ASN A 353 -8.38 20.76 -5.10
CA ASN A 353 -9.00 19.97 -4.02
C ASN A 353 -10.43 20.41 -3.65
N GLY A 354 -11.05 21.27 -4.44
CA GLY A 354 -12.46 21.64 -4.32
C GLY A 354 -12.75 22.98 -3.64
N ALA A 355 -11.73 23.75 -3.20
CA ALA A 355 -11.96 25.08 -2.64
C ALA A 355 -12.31 26.09 -3.73
N LYS A 356 -13.13 27.08 -3.38
CA LYS A 356 -13.36 28.29 -4.21
C LYS A 356 -12.16 29.23 -4.21
N GLY A 357 -11.31 29.16 -3.17
CA GLY A 357 -10.11 29.96 -2.96
C GLY A 357 -9.43 29.60 -1.65
N LEU A 358 -8.28 30.22 -1.39
CA LEU A 358 -7.51 30.06 -0.17
C LEU A 358 -7.19 31.45 0.39
N ALA A 359 -7.59 31.72 1.63
CA ALA A 359 -7.21 32.95 2.32
C ALA A 359 -5.86 32.75 3.03
N TYR A 360 -5.04 33.79 3.09
CA TYR A 360 -3.74 33.71 3.74
C TYR A 360 -3.39 34.98 4.52
N LEU A 361 -2.58 34.81 5.55
CA LEU A 361 -2.01 35.87 6.35
C LEU A 361 -0.55 35.55 6.65
N CYS A 362 0.37 36.42 6.19
CA CYS A 362 1.77 36.37 6.53
C CYS A 362 2.00 37.29 7.74
N ILE A 363 2.68 36.80 8.76
CA ILE A 363 3.13 37.58 9.90
C ILE A 363 4.59 37.95 9.62
N ASN A 364 4.86 39.25 9.37
CA ASN A 364 6.22 39.70 9.13
C ASN A 364 7.05 39.67 10.41
N GLU A 365 8.39 39.70 10.28
CA GLU A 365 9.31 39.71 11.43
C GLU A 365 9.11 40.89 12.37
N ASP A 366 8.57 42.00 11.87
CA ASP A 366 8.25 43.21 12.66
C ASP A 366 6.86 43.15 13.31
N GLY A 367 6.15 42.02 13.18
CA GLY A 367 4.80 41.79 13.71
C GLY A 367 3.68 42.39 12.85
N THR A 368 3.97 43.01 11.71
CA THR A 368 2.95 43.51 10.78
C THR A 368 2.37 42.39 9.94
N TYR A 369 1.14 42.59 9.44
CA TYR A 369 0.42 41.55 8.67
C TYR A 369 0.36 41.90 7.18
N LYS A 370 0.66 40.87 6.34
CA LYS A 370 0.38 40.92 4.90
C LYS A 370 -0.62 39.82 4.58
N SER A 371 -1.80 40.21 4.09
CA SER A 371 -2.92 39.26 3.94
C SER A 371 -3.77 39.54 2.72
N SER A 372 -4.52 38.53 2.27
CA SER A 372 -5.57 38.67 1.26
C SER A 372 -6.86 39.27 1.81
N PHE A 373 -7.08 39.32 3.14
CA PHE A 373 -8.35 39.67 3.78
C PHE A 373 -8.21 40.65 4.97
N ALA A 374 -7.02 40.94 5.47
CA ALA A 374 -6.83 41.79 6.67
C ALA A 374 -7.57 43.16 6.61
N LYS A 375 -7.70 43.74 5.43
CA LYS A 375 -8.43 45.02 5.24
C LYS A 375 -9.93 44.96 5.58
N PHE A 376 -10.49 43.78 5.75
CA PHE A 376 -11.90 43.53 6.10
C PHE A 376 -12.10 43.19 7.58
N MET A 377 -11.02 43.17 8.37
CA MET A 377 -11.04 42.86 9.80
C MET A 377 -10.43 43.99 10.60
N THR A 378 -10.85 44.14 11.83
CA THR A 378 -10.23 45.05 12.79
C THR A 378 -8.90 44.45 13.28
N GLU A 379 -8.04 45.31 13.87
CA GLU A 379 -6.77 44.89 14.45
C GLU A 379 -6.98 43.85 15.58
N GLU A 380 -7.96 44.06 16.43
CA GLU A 380 -8.35 43.14 17.51
C GLU A 380 -8.81 41.79 16.98
N GLU A 381 -9.60 41.73 15.91
CA GLU A 381 -10.03 40.48 15.27
C GLU A 381 -8.85 39.73 14.66
N LEU A 382 -7.90 40.42 14.02
CA LEU A 382 -6.69 39.83 13.48
C LEU A 382 -5.78 39.27 14.57
N ASP A 383 -5.55 40.01 15.66
CA ASP A 383 -4.77 39.58 16.79
C ASP A 383 -5.37 38.33 17.48
N ASN A 384 -6.70 38.31 17.64
CA ASN A 384 -7.41 37.14 18.16
C ASN A 384 -7.25 35.90 17.22
N LEU A 385 -7.34 36.10 15.92
CA LEU A 385 -7.16 35.04 14.92
C LEU A 385 -5.73 34.50 14.95
N VAL A 386 -4.73 35.39 14.98
CA VAL A 386 -3.31 34.98 15.06
C VAL A 386 -3.02 34.25 16.36
N LYS A 387 -3.59 34.70 17.48
CA LYS A 387 -3.47 34.04 18.78
C LYS A 387 -4.06 32.63 18.77
N GLU A 388 -5.27 32.45 18.22
CA GLU A 388 -5.91 31.14 18.10
C GLU A 388 -5.09 30.20 17.23
N MET A 389 -4.53 30.70 16.13
CA MET A 389 -3.63 29.98 15.25
C MET A 389 -2.23 29.73 15.83
N LYS A 390 -1.93 30.24 17.03
CA LYS A 390 -0.58 30.23 17.64
C LYS A 390 0.49 30.78 16.67
N GLY A 391 0.11 31.85 15.97
CA GLY A 391 0.98 32.51 15.00
C GLY A 391 2.06 33.33 15.69
N GLU A 392 3.26 33.29 15.12
CA GLU A 392 4.43 34.04 15.59
C GLU A 392 5.01 34.87 14.43
N PRO A 393 5.79 35.93 14.69
CA PRO A 393 6.52 36.63 13.64
C PRO A 393 7.31 35.66 12.75
N GLY A 394 7.17 35.82 11.43
CA GLY A 394 7.76 34.90 10.45
C GLY A 394 6.86 33.75 10.00
N ASP A 395 5.65 33.58 10.51
CA ASP A 395 4.74 32.50 10.13
C ASP A 395 3.82 32.87 8.96
N LEU A 396 3.38 31.84 8.22
CA LEU A 396 2.32 31.91 7.21
C LEU A 396 1.08 31.14 7.70
N LEU A 397 -0.05 31.81 7.79
CA LEU A 397 -1.33 31.21 8.12
C LEU A 397 -2.17 31.06 6.85
N LEU A 398 -2.70 29.85 6.61
CA LEU A 398 -3.56 29.53 5.48
C LEU A 398 -4.94 29.12 5.99
N PHE A 399 -6.01 29.59 5.32
CA PHE A 399 -7.39 29.34 5.75
C PHE A 399 -8.27 28.87 4.59
N ALA A 400 -9.10 27.88 4.87
CA ALA A 400 -10.18 27.42 4.01
C ALA A 400 -11.53 27.64 4.71
N ALA A 401 -12.54 28.04 3.94
CA ALA A 401 -13.89 28.34 4.42
C ALA A 401 -14.91 27.73 3.45
N ASP A 402 -15.61 26.70 3.85
CA ASP A 402 -16.68 25.99 3.11
C ASP A 402 -17.33 24.93 4.02
N ARG A 403 -18.14 24.02 3.45
CA ARG A 403 -18.59 22.80 4.15
C ARG A 403 -17.41 21.99 4.68
N ASN A 404 -17.57 21.34 5.83
CA ASN A 404 -16.49 20.58 6.51
C ASN A 404 -15.73 19.65 5.56
N LYS A 405 -16.43 18.85 4.74
CA LYS A 405 -15.81 17.89 3.80
C LYS A 405 -14.80 18.58 2.86
N ILE A 406 -15.14 19.78 2.36
CA ILE A 406 -14.24 20.56 1.48
C ILE A 406 -13.07 21.13 2.29
N VAL A 407 -13.33 21.72 3.45
CA VAL A 407 -12.29 22.31 4.31
C VAL A 407 -11.26 21.28 4.74
N TRP A 408 -11.71 20.11 5.19
CA TRP A 408 -10.84 19.00 5.56
C TRP A 408 -9.98 18.52 4.39
N ASN A 409 -10.61 18.25 3.24
CA ASN A 409 -9.90 17.78 2.04
C ASN A 409 -8.83 18.78 1.58
N VAL A 410 -9.18 20.07 1.52
CA VAL A 410 -8.27 21.14 1.08
C VAL A 410 -7.09 21.31 2.05
N LEU A 411 -7.35 21.45 3.33
CA LEU A 411 -6.28 21.68 4.32
C LEU A 411 -5.46 20.43 4.58
N GLY A 412 -6.07 19.26 4.56
CA GLY A 412 -5.36 17.98 4.65
C GLY A 412 -4.37 17.77 3.49
N ALA A 413 -4.79 18.06 2.26
CA ALA A 413 -3.94 18.00 1.09
C ALA A 413 -2.78 19.03 1.15
N LEU A 414 -3.10 20.30 1.49
CA LEU A 414 -2.08 21.34 1.63
C LEU A 414 -1.08 21.04 2.74
N ARG A 415 -1.54 20.44 3.84
CA ARG A 415 -0.71 20.00 4.95
C ARG A 415 0.37 19.03 4.49
N LEU A 416 0.01 18.02 3.68
CA LEU A 416 0.95 17.03 3.14
C LEU A 416 1.89 17.66 2.09
N GLU A 417 1.36 18.44 1.15
CA GLU A 417 2.15 19.14 0.12
C GLU A 417 3.22 20.05 0.73
N LEU A 418 2.85 20.80 1.78
CA LEU A 418 3.78 21.67 2.49
C LEU A 418 4.80 20.88 3.29
N ALA A 419 4.40 19.77 3.93
CA ALA A 419 5.31 18.93 4.69
C ALA A 419 6.39 18.29 3.79
N GLU A 420 6.04 17.86 2.59
CA GLU A 420 6.99 17.37 1.60
C GLU A 420 7.90 18.50 1.08
N THR A 421 7.31 19.63 0.66
CA THR A 421 8.05 20.76 0.07
C THR A 421 9.05 21.38 1.06
N LEU A 422 8.71 21.37 2.35
CA LEU A 422 9.52 21.93 3.43
C LEU A 422 10.37 20.87 4.14
N GLU A 423 10.38 19.62 3.65
CA GLU A 423 11.16 18.50 4.20
C GLU A 423 10.89 18.25 5.70
N LEU A 424 9.64 18.41 6.15
CA LEU A 424 9.25 18.24 7.56
C LEU A 424 9.06 16.78 7.97
N ILE A 425 8.98 15.87 6.99
CA ILE A 425 8.70 14.46 7.21
C ILE A 425 9.99 13.71 7.52
N ASP A 426 10.12 13.22 8.75
CA ASP A 426 11.19 12.31 9.13
C ASP A 426 10.87 10.89 8.60
N LYS A 427 11.57 10.50 7.53
CA LYS A 427 11.37 9.19 6.87
C LYS A 427 11.80 7.99 7.73
N ASN A 428 12.55 8.21 8.82
CA ASN A 428 13.00 7.14 9.71
C ASN A 428 12.00 6.84 10.84
N LYS A 429 10.92 7.62 10.95
CA LYS A 429 9.89 7.42 11.97
C LYS A 429 8.80 6.47 11.49
N TRP A 430 8.34 5.63 12.42
CA TRP A 430 7.25 4.69 12.24
C TRP A 430 6.12 5.06 13.22
N ASN A 431 5.24 5.97 12.78
CA ASN A 431 4.13 6.44 13.60
C ASN A 431 2.86 5.66 13.25
N PHE A 432 2.57 4.65 14.08
CA PHE A 432 1.31 3.91 14.03
C PHE A 432 0.24 4.60 14.86
N LEU A 433 -1.00 4.53 14.40
CA LEU A 433 -2.17 4.90 15.20
C LEU A 433 -3.40 4.13 14.71
N TRP A 434 -4.41 4.07 15.57
CA TRP A 434 -5.74 3.59 15.22
C TRP A 434 -6.68 4.77 15.03
N VAL A 435 -7.46 4.72 13.96
CA VAL A 435 -8.63 5.58 13.78
C VAL A 435 -9.86 4.72 14.04
N VAL A 436 -10.73 5.18 14.92
CA VAL A 436 -11.90 4.43 15.40
C VAL A 436 -13.18 5.28 15.30
N GLU A 437 -14.33 4.71 15.60
CA GLU A 437 -15.62 5.43 15.62
C GLU A 437 -15.93 6.12 14.29
N PHE A 438 -15.77 5.43 13.18
CA PHE A 438 -16.14 5.93 11.87
C PHE A 438 -17.65 6.21 11.79
N PRO A 439 -18.12 7.14 10.94
CA PRO A 439 -19.54 7.17 10.56
C PRO A 439 -19.98 5.82 9.99
N GLN A 440 -21.17 5.36 10.36
CA GLN A 440 -21.75 4.13 9.81
C GLN A 440 -22.20 4.33 8.36
N PHE A 441 -22.69 5.53 8.06
CA PHE A 441 -23.22 5.92 6.77
C PHE A 441 -22.57 7.20 6.27
N GLU A 442 -22.41 7.31 4.96
CA GLU A 442 -22.10 8.58 4.30
C GLU A 442 -23.15 8.89 3.23
N TRP A 443 -23.40 10.19 3.01
CA TRP A 443 -24.28 10.62 1.95
C TRP A 443 -23.58 10.59 0.61
N SER A 444 -24.15 9.87 -0.37
CA SER A 444 -23.70 9.87 -1.75
C SER A 444 -24.50 10.89 -2.57
N ASP A 445 -23.83 11.96 -3.03
CA ASP A 445 -24.46 12.94 -3.92
C ASP A 445 -24.82 12.33 -5.29
N GLU A 446 -24.09 11.29 -5.73
CA GLU A 446 -24.33 10.59 -7.00
C GLU A 446 -25.58 9.69 -6.93
N GLN A 447 -25.75 8.97 -5.82
CA GLN A 447 -26.87 8.05 -5.62
C GLN A 447 -28.05 8.70 -4.89
N GLU A 448 -27.92 9.95 -4.42
CA GLU A 448 -28.91 10.70 -3.65
C GLU A 448 -29.46 9.92 -2.44
N ARG A 449 -28.60 9.11 -1.78
CA ARG A 449 -28.94 8.30 -0.62
C ARG A 449 -27.75 8.06 0.29
N PHE A 450 -28.03 7.56 1.49
CA PHE A 450 -26.99 7.03 2.37
C PHE A 450 -26.44 5.72 1.84
N ILE A 451 -25.11 5.56 1.89
CA ILE A 451 -24.37 4.34 1.62
C ILE A 451 -23.58 3.94 2.86
N ALA A 452 -23.21 2.68 2.98
CA ALA A 452 -22.32 2.24 4.06
C ALA A 452 -20.92 2.81 3.85
N MET A 453 -20.32 3.36 4.90
CA MET A 453 -18.95 3.88 4.80
C MET A 453 -17.91 2.77 4.67
N HIS A 454 -18.12 1.64 5.36
CA HIS A 454 -17.30 0.43 5.23
C HIS A 454 -18.04 -0.64 4.42
N HIS A 455 -18.90 -1.43 5.08
CA HIS A 455 -19.72 -2.44 4.43
C HIS A 455 -21.02 -2.70 5.24
N PRO A 456 -22.05 -3.31 4.62
CA PRO A 456 -23.37 -3.45 5.23
C PRO A 456 -23.44 -4.40 6.45
N PHE A 457 -22.37 -5.11 6.76
CA PHE A 457 -22.28 -6.03 7.89
C PHE A 457 -21.55 -5.45 9.12
N THR A 458 -21.15 -4.16 9.05
CA THR A 458 -20.49 -3.45 10.16
C THR A 458 -21.50 -3.14 11.24
N MET A 459 -21.17 -3.51 12.50
CA MET A 459 -22.01 -3.23 13.67
C MET A 459 -21.98 -1.75 14.01
N PRO A 460 -23.13 -1.08 14.15
CA PRO A 460 -23.21 0.24 14.75
C PRO A 460 -22.79 0.21 16.23
N MET A 461 -22.36 1.36 16.76
CA MET A 461 -22.20 1.53 18.22
C MET A 461 -23.55 1.31 18.90
N GLU A 462 -23.60 0.57 19.99
CA GLU A 462 -24.86 0.21 20.69
C GLU A 462 -25.66 1.44 21.14
N GLU A 463 -24.98 2.47 21.62
CA GLU A 463 -25.63 3.73 22.03
C GLU A 463 -26.26 4.51 20.88
N ASP A 464 -25.83 4.23 19.64
CA ASP A 464 -26.30 4.93 18.43
C ASP A 464 -27.41 4.17 17.68
N LEU A 465 -27.73 2.92 18.07
CA LEU A 465 -28.82 2.12 17.45
C LEU A 465 -30.16 2.86 17.38
N LYS A 466 -30.45 3.71 18.37
CA LYS A 466 -31.64 4.56 18.39
C LYS A 466 -31.74 5.55 17.22
N TYR A 467 -30.64 5.84 16.55
CA TYR A 467 -30.60 6.77 15.41
C TYR A 467 -30.85 6.08 14.07
N LEU A 468 -30.83 4.76 14.00
CA LEU A 468 -31.08 4.01 12.75
C LEU A 468 -32.44 4.35 12.12
N ASP A 469 -33.44 4.61 12.95
CA ASP A 469 -34.80 4.93 12.51
C ASP A 469 -35.06 6.46 12.39
N THR A 470 -34.08 7.32 12.79
CA THR A 470 -34.34 8.77 12.94
C THR A 470 -33.30 9.69 12.29
N ASP A 471 -32.00 9.35 12.36
CA ASP A 471 -30.93 10.21 11.85
C ASP A 471 -29.67 9.36 11.55
N LEU A 472 -29.59 8.82 10.34
CA LEU A 472 -28.49 7.95 9.91
C LEU A 472 -27.12 8.65 9.97
N GLY A 473 -27.09 9.97 9.82
CA GLY A 473 -25.85 10.75 9.87
C GLY A 473 -25.20 10.81 11.27
N LYS A 474 -25.90 10.37 12.32
CA LYS A 474 -25.37 10.31 13.69
C LYS A 474 -24.92 8.94 14.13
N VAL A 475 -25.13 7.93 13.31
CA VAL A 475 -24.76 6.56 13.65
C VAL A 475 -23.27 6.35 13.44
N ARG A 476 -22.55 6.01 14.51
CA ARG A 476 -21.14 5.61 14.43
C ARG A 476 -21.02 4.09 14.29
N ALA A 477 -19.98 3.65 13.61
CA ALA A 477 -19.64 2.27 13.38
C ALA A 477 -18.63 1.75 14.43
N LYS A 478 -18.73 0.49 14.79
CA LYS A 478 -17.67 -0.25 15.49
C LYS A 478 -16.58 -0.66 14.48
N ALA A 479 -16.04 0.33 13.75
CA ALA A 479 -14.99 0.17 12.75
C ALA A 479 -13.68 0.78 13.25
N TYR A 480 -12.57 0.25 12.75
CA TYR A 480 -11.23 0.66 13.14
C TYR A 480 -10.25 0.42 11.98
N ASP A 481 -9.42 1.41 11.72
CA ASP A 481 -8.33 1.34 10.74
C ASP A 481 -7.00 1.55 11.42
N ILE A 482 -6.00 0.74 11.06
CA ILE A 482 -4.62 0.94 11.45
C ILE A 482 -3.90 1.78 10.40
N VAL A 483 -3.34 2.89 10.83
CA VAL A 483 -2.66 3.86 9.99
C VAL A 483 -1.17 3.88 10.31
N LEU A 484 -0.34 3.88 9.28
CA LEU A 484 1.10 4.09 9.36
C LEU A 484 1.50 5.26 8.48
N ASN A 485 2.07 6.32 9.07
CA ASN A 485 2.72 7.39 8.31
C ASN A 485 1.84 8.01 7.20
N GLY A 486 0.56 8.20 7.45
CA GLY A 486 -0.37 8.76 6.47
C GLY A 486 -0.99 7.75 5.50
N THR A 487 -0.77 6.46 5.73
CA THR A 487 -1.31 5.37 4.91
C THR A 487 -2.12 4.41 5.77
N GLU A 488 -3.33 4.10 5.34
CA GLU A 488 -4.13 2.99 5.88
C GLU A 488 -3.45 1.67 5.48
N LEU A 489 -2.94 0.95 6.48
CA LEU A 489 -2.39 -0.39 6.27
C LEU A 489 -3.44 -1.47 6.25
N GLY A 490 -4.51 -1.29 6.99
CA GLY A 490 -5.60 -2.21 7.08
C GLY A 490 -6.77 -1.63 7.85
N GLY A 491 -7.93 -2.24 7.65
CA GLY A 491 -9.16 -1.84 8.30
C GLY A 491 -10.01 -3.04 8.68
N GLY A 492 -10.89 -2.80 9.63
CA GLY A 492 -11.78 -3.82 10.15
C GLY A 492 -12.97 -3.28 10.91
N SER A 493 -13.82 -4.18 11.37
CA SER A 493 -14.97 -3.82 12.19
C SER A 493 -15.44 -5.00 13.03
N VAL A 494 -16.24 -4.71 14.04
CA VAL A 494 -17.15 -5.70 14.63
C VAL A 494 -18.29 -5.93 13.66
N ARG A 495 -18.75 -7.18 13.53
CA ARG A 495 -19.81 -7.55 12.59
C ARG A 495 -21.15 -7.61 13.30
N ILE A 496 -22.21 -7.30 12.56
CA ILE A 496 -23.57 -7.55 13.02
C ILE A 496 -23.76 -9.06 13.12
N HIS A 497 -24.19 -9.55 14.27
CA HIS A 497 -24.55 -10.95 14.50
C HIS A 497 -26.03 -11.14 14.88
N GLN A 498 -26.78 -10.05 15.00
CA GLN A 498 -28.20 -10.00 15.34
C GLN A 498 -29.02 -9.78 14.07
N ALA A 499 -29.94 -10.68 13.77
CA ALA A 499 -30.70 -10.67 12.52
C ALA A 499 -31.56 -9.39 12.36
N ASP A 500 -32.18 -8.93 13.45
CA ASP A 500 -33.02 -7.73 13.46
C ASP A 500 -32.22 -6.44 13.18
N ILE A 501 -31.00 -6.32 13.70
CA ILE A 501 -30.11 -5.19 13.40
C ILE A 501 -29.65 -5.28 11.94
N GLN A 502 -29.33 -6.49 11.45
CA GLN A 502 -28.90 -6.67 10.05
C GLN A 502 -30.01 -6.31 9.06
N GLU A 503 -31.25 -6.68 9.34
CA GLU A 503 -32.41 -6.29 8.52
C GLU A 503 -32.55 -4.76 8.47
N LYS A 504 -32.51 -4.08 9.62
CA LYS A 504 -32.57 -2.61 9.70
C LYS A 504 -31.43 -1.93 8.94
N MET A 505 -30.22 -2.49 9.02
CA MET A 505 -29.07 -1.96 8.28
C MET A 505 -29.26 -2.05 6.77
N LEU A 506 -29.72 -3.20 6.26
CA LEU A 506 -29.98 -3.39 4.83
C LEU A 506 -31.13 -2.50 4.35
N GLU A 507 -32.19 -2.35 5.15
CA GLU A 507 -33.30 -1.43 4.87
C GLU A 507 -32.81 0.04 4.83
N ALA A 508 -31.98 0.48 5.78
CA ALA A 508 -31.39 1.83 5.80
C ALA A 508 -30.52 2.10 4.57
N LEU A 509 -29.90 1.07 4.00
CA LEU A 509 -29.12 1.14 2.76
C LEU A 509 -29.99 1.01 1.49
N GLY A 510 -31.31 0.90 1.64
CA GLY A 510 -32.28 0.87 0.54
C GLY A 510 -32.48 -0.50 -0.12
N PHE A 511 -32.05 -1.59 0.52
CA PHE A 511 -32.38 -2.94 0.03
C PHE A 511 -33.83 -3.32 0.39
N THR A 512 -34.55 -3.92 -0.56
CA THR A 512 -35.75 -4.67 -0.21
C THR A 512 -35.35 -6.02 0.40
N GLN A 513 -36.30 -6.68 1.09
CA GLN A 513 -36.04 -7.99 1.67
C GLN A 513 -35.70 -9.04 0.59
N GLU A 514 -36.33 -8.97 -0.57
CA GLU A 514 -36.04 -9.83 -1.71
C GLU A 514 -34.63 -9.61 -2.25
N GLN A 515 -34.21 -8.35 -2.45
CA GLN A 515 -32.87 -7.99 -2.92
C GLN A 515 -31.79 -8.42 -1.92
N ALA A 516 -32.02 -8.18 -0.62
CA ALA A 516 -31.12 -8.59 0.43
C ALA A 516 -30.94 -10.12 0.47
N HIS A 517 -32.04 -10.86 0.32
CA HIS A 517 -32.00 -12.32 0.31
C HIS A 517 -31.40 -12.89 -1.00
N GLU A 518 -31.66 -12.27 -2.14
CA GLU A 518 -31.05 -12.67 -3.41
C GLU A 518 -29.53 -12.51 -3.35
N GLN A 519 -29.05 -11.42 -2.79
CA GLN A 519 -27.62 -11.07 -2.75
C GLN A 519 -26.87 -11.80 -1.62
N PHE A 520 -27.41 -11.76 -0.40
CA PHE A 520 -26.75 -12.20 0.84
C PHE A 520 -27.49 -13.33 1.56
N GLY A 521 -28.48 -13.96 0.92
CA GLY A 521 -29.37 -14.94 1.55
C GLY A 521 -28.64 -16.07 2.25
N PHE A 522 -27.54 -16.58 1.68
CA PHE A 522 -26.76 -17.65 2.28
C PHE A 522 -26.10 -17.22 3.63
N LEU A 523 -25.74 -15.96 3.81
CA LEU A 523 -25.24 -15.43 5.06
C LEU A 523 -26.39 -15.15 6.04
N LEU A 524 -27.46 -14.51 5.58
CA LEU A 524 -28.66 -14.23 6.38
C LEU A 524 -29.33 -15.53 6.89
N ASP A 525 -29.32 -16.59 6.09
CA ASP A 525 -29.79 -17.89 6.51
C ASP A 525 -28.90 -18.55 7.56
N ALA A 526 -27.57 -18.38 7.45
CA ALA A 526 -26.65 -18.86 8.47
C ALA A 526 -26.91 -18.23 9.85
N PHE A 527 -27.32 -16.96 9.89
CA PHE A 527 -27.65 -16.26 11.13
C PHE A 527 -28.82 -16.90 11.93
N LYS A 528 -29.68 -17.66 11.27
CA LYS A 528 -30.80 -18.39 11.91
C LYS A 528 -30.31 -19.54 12.81
N TYR A 529 -29.05 -19.99 12.66
CA TYR A 529 -28.52 -21.16 13.36
C TYR A 529 -27.52 -20.81 14.48
N GLY A 530 -27.55 -19.58 14.93
CA GLY A 530 -26.70 -19.09 16.04
C GLY A 530 -25.33 -18.61 15.56
N VAL A 531 -25.15 -17.30 15.58
CA VAL A 531 -23.93 -16.62 15.16
C VAL A 531 -23.23 -16.05 16.39
N PRO A 532 -21.95 -16.36 16.62
CA PRO A 532 -21.21 -15.72 17.69
C PRO A 532 -20.97 -14.23 17.37
N PRO A 533 -20.86 -13.34 18.37
CA PRO A 533 -20.24 -12.04 18.14
C PRO A 533 -18.86 -12.24 17.52
N HIS A 534 -18.55 -11.51 16.46
CA HIS A 534 -17.28 -11.67 15.75
C HIS A 534 -16.80 -10.35 15.16
N ALA A 535 -15.50 -10.27 14.95
CA ALA A 535 -14.84 -9.08 14.43
C ALA A 535 -13.57 -9.48 13.67
N GLY A 536 -13.14 -8.66 12.75
CA GLY A 536 -11.95 -8.97 11.96
C GLY A 536 -11.29 -7.74 11.40
N LEU A 537 -10.15 -7.98 10.75
CA LEU A 537 -9.33 -6.96 10.12
C LEU A 537 -8.66 -7.55 8.87
N ALA A 538 -8.42 -6.73 7.88
CA ALA A 538 -7.62 -7.10 6.72
C ALA A 538 -6.52 -6.09 6.48
N TYR A 539 -5.26 -6.55 6.39
CA TYR A 539 -4.13 -5.72 5.95
C TYR A 539 -3.94 -5.81 4.44
N GLY A 540 -3.64 -4.68 3.81
CA GLY A 540 -3.05 -4.68 2.47
C GLY A 540 -1.58 -5.10 2.55
N LEU A 541 -1.27 -6.38 2.27
CA LEU A 541 0.09 -6.90 2.36
C LEU A 541 1.06 -6.12 1.48
N ASP A 542 0.63 -5.75 0.28
CA ASP A 542 1.46 -5.02 -0.68
C ASP A 542 1.88 -3.65 -0.12
N ARG A 543 0.94 -2.90 0.49
CA ARG A 543 1.24 -1.63 1.16
C ARG A 543 2.16 -1.80 2.36
N MET A 544 1.89 -2.81 3.20
CA MET A 544 2.72 -3.09 4.37
C MET A 544 4.17 -3.35 3.96
N VAL A 545 4.39 -4.21 2.98
CA VAL A 545 5.73 -4.55 2.50
C VAL A 545 6.38 -3.36 1.80
N MET A 546 5.62 -2.55 1.04
CA MET A 546 6.10 -1.31 0.41
C MET A 546 6.69 -0.36 1.46
N HIS A 547 5.95 -0.08 2.54
CA HIS A 547 6.46 0.76 3.64
C HIS A 547 7.68 0.15 4.31
N MET A 548 7.66 -1.15 4.63
CA MET A 548 8.79 -1.84 5.26
C MET A 548 10.05 -1.87 4.38
N ALA A 549 9.88 -1.86 3.06
CA ALA A 549 10.97 -1.78 2.09
C ALA A 549 11.50 -0.34 1.88
N GLY A 550 10.75 0.68 2.32
CA GLY A 550 11.05 2.09 2.06
C GLY A 550 10.76 2.53 0.63
N GLU A 551 9.85 1.84 -0.06
CA GLU A 551 9.43 2.13 -1.42
C GLU A 551 8.20 3.03 -1.47
N ASP A 552 8.08 3.83 -2.53
CA ASP A 552 6.95 4.74 -2.75
C ASP A 552 5.88 4.15 -3.70
N ASN A 553 6.09 2.92 -4.19
CA ASN A 553 5.24 2.27 -5.19
C ASN A 553 5.14 0.76 -4.92
N ILE A 554 3.90 0.24 -4.84
CA ILE A 554 3.68 -1.20 -4.60
C ILE A 554 4.19 -2.10 -5.73
N ARG A 555 4.42 -1.59 -6.94
CA ARG A 555 5.02 -2.37 -8.05
C ARG A 555 6.44 -2.84 -7.76
N GLU A 556 7.16 -2.16 -6.85
CA GLU A 556 8.51 -2.58 -6.44
C GLU A 556 8.50 -3.77 -5.44
N VAL A 557 7.33 -4.11 -4.88
CA VAL A 557 7.17 -5.24 -3.94
C VAL A 557 6.25 -6.35 -4.46
N ILE A 558 5.81 -6.24 -5.72
CA ILE A 558 5.00 -7.25 -6.45
C ILE A 558 5.84 -7.79 -7.60
N ALA A 559 5.92 -9.12 -7.73
CA ALA A 559 6.77 -9.74 -8.76
C ALA A 559 6.34 -9.34 -10.18
N PHE A 560 5.05 -9.45 -10.51
CA PHE A 560 4.49 -9.17 -11.83
C PHE A 560 3.27 -8.24 -11.72
N PRO A 561 3.50 -6.94 -11.49
CA PRO A 561 2.41 -5.96 -11.34
C PRO A 561 1.80 -5.59 -12.68
N LYS A 562 0.58 -5.01 -12.65
CA LYS A 562 -0.03 -4.34 -13.77
C LYS A 562 0.42 -2.87 -13.84
N VAL A 563 0.41 -2.29 -15.04
CA VAL A 563 0.59 -0.85 -15.26
C VAL A 563 -0.72 -0.08 -15.03
N LYS A 564 -0.68 1.24 -15.16
CA LYS A 564 -1.79 2.14 -14.78
C LYS A 564 -3.12 1.84 -15.50
N ASP A 565 -3.08 1.30 -16.71
CA ASP A 565 -4.27 0.89 -17.50
C ASP A 565 -4.70 -0.57 -17.22
N ALA A 566 -4.23 -1.18 -16.13
CA ALA A 566 -4.47 -2.55 -15.74
C ALA A 566 -3.89 -3.62 -16.70
N SER A 567 -3.03 -3.25 -17.64
CA SER A 567 -2.38 -4.20 -18.54
C SER A 567 -1.07 -4.75 -17.97
N CYS A 568 -0.62 -5.89 -18.51
CA CYS A 568 0.69 -6.48 -18.24
C CYS A 568 1.57 -6.37 -19.49
N LEU A 569 2.59 -5.50 -19.45
CA LEU A 569 3.48 -5.27 -20.60
C LEU A 569 4.31 -6.52 -20.97
N MET A 570 4.60 -7.39 -20.01
CA MET A 570 5.40 -8.60 -20.24
C MET A 570 4.60 -9.68 -20.97
N THR A 571 3.32 -9.88 -20.60
CA THR A 571 2.47 -10.95 -21.18
C THR A 571 1.46 -10.45 -22.19
N SER A 572 1.38 -9.12 -22.39
CA SER A 572 0.34 -8.46 -23.22
C SER A 572 -1.08 -8.80 -22.79
N ALA A 573 -1.29 -9.05 -21.46
CA ALA A 573 -2.63 -9.26 -20.92
C ALA A 573 -3.26 -7.89 -20.54
N PRO A 574 -4.59 -7.68 -20.77
CA PRO A 574 -5.52 -8.61 -21.38
C PRO A 574 -5.29 -8.74 -22.90
N SER A 575 -5.68 -9.87 -23.47
CA SER A 575 -5.52 -10.15 -24.89
C SER A 575 -6.80 -10.78 -25.47
N PRO A 576 -7.03 -10.68 -26.80
CA PRO A 576 -8.12 -11.37 -27.45
C PRO A 576 -8.03 -12.88 -27.22
N VAL A 577 -9.19 -13.51 -27.15
CA VAL A 577 -9.34 -14.97 -27.05
C VAL A 577 -9.88 -15.54 -28.37
N ASP A 578 -9.70 -16.84 -28.57
CA ASP A 578 -10.20 -17.54 -29.75
C ASP A 578 -11.74 -17.51 -29.80
N ASN A 579 -12.33 -17.26 -30.97
CA ASN A 579 -13.78 -17.25 -31.17
C ASN A 579 -14.44 -18.54 -30.72
N LYS A 580 -13.77 -19.69 -30.92
CA LYS A 580 -14.30 -20.98 -30.45
C LYS A 580 -14.48 -21.01 -28.94
N GLN A 581 -13.61 -20.35 -28.19
CA GLN A 581 -13.76 -20.23 -26.73
C GLN A 581 -14.99 -19.38 -26.35
N LEU A 582 -15.25 -18.31 -27.11
CA LEU A 582 -16.42 -17.47 -26.90
C LEU A 582 -17.71 -18.23 -27.24
N GLU A 583 -17.73 -19.00 -28.34
CA GLU A 583 -18.84 -19.87 -28.72
C GLU A 583 -19.15 -20.93 -27.65
N GLU A 584 -18.09 -21.59 -27.11
CA GLU A 584 -18.21 -22.56 -26.01
C GLU A 584 -18.78 -21.96 -24.72
N LEU A 585 -18.57 -20.66 -24.51
CA LEU A 585 -19.08 -19.89 -23.36
C LEU A 585 -20.45 -19.25 -23.64
N ALA A 586 -20.97 -19.36 -24.87
CA ALA A 586 -22.18 -18.68 -25.33
C ALA A 586 -22.11 -17.14 -25.13
N ILE A 587 -20.96 -16.55 -25.43
CA ILE A 587 -20.68 -15.11 -25.29
C ILE A 587 -20.36 -14.51 -26.66
N ASP A 588 -20.85 -13.30 -26.90
CA ASP A 588 -20.49 -12.48 -28.07
C ASP A 588 -19.91 -11.13 -27.62
N ILE A 589 -18.96 -10.58 -28.42
CA ILE A 589 -18.37 -9.27 -28.17
C ILE A 589 -19.17 -8.22 -28.94
N VAL A 590 -19.91 -7.39 -28.20
CA VAL A 590 -20.60 -6.23 -28.80
C VAL A 590 -19.54 -5.19 -29.17
N LYS A 591 -19.38 -4.93 -30.48
CA LYS A 591 -18.51 -3.85 -30.96
C LYS A 591 -19.13 -2.50 -30.61
N SER A 592 -18.35 -1.62 -30.00
CA SER A 592 -18.78 -0.24 -29.80
C SER A 592 -18.83 0.50 -31.14
N GLU A 593 -19.85 1.34 -31.35
CA GLU A 593 -20.02 2.15 -32.60
C GLU A 593 -18.85 3.11 -32.87
N THR A 594 -17.88 3.23 -31.97
CA THR A 594 -16.70 4.09 -32.06
C THR A 594 -15.51 3.46 -32.83
N GLU A 595 -15.57 2.18 -33.18
CA GLU A 595 -14.49 1.51 -33.96
C GLU A 595 -14.73 1.47 -35.48
N GLU A 596 -15.80 2.07 -35.99
CA GLU A 596 -16.10 2.18 -37.43
C GLU A 596 -15.83 3.58 -38.04
N ALA A 597 -14.99 4.42 -37.40
CA ALA A 597 -14.66 5.76 -37.93
C ALA A 597 -13.19 5.90 -38.28
#